data_6f26c51a77bddeb492c7dc099ed0092f
#
_entry.id   6f26c51a77bddeb492c7dc099ed0092f
#
_cell.length_a   1.000
_cell.length_b   1.000
_cell.length_c   1.000
_cell.angle_alpha   90.00
_cell.angle_beta   90.00
_cell.angle_gamma   90.00
#
_symmetry.space_group_name_H-M   'P 1'
#
loop_
_entity.id
_entity.type
_entity.pdbx_description
1 polymer ?
#
loop_
_entity_poly.entity_id
_entity_poly.type
_entity_poly.pdbx_seq_one_letter_code
_entity_poly.pdbx_strand_id
1 'polypeptide(L)'
;MLDFTRLDKVRRQRPLIHCVSNIVTANDCANLALAVGASPMMAQAPEEMEVISAVSDATVLNSGTPDAEKFRACRICAVSARHPVVLDPVGVGASPWRLGQVRALLDLFTPSILRVNLGEARALLGSDGQEQGVDSPLPASREARRDTAMDLARRRGTAVLLSGPEDLI
;
A
#
# COMPACT_ATOMS: atom_id res chain seq x y z
N MET A 1 9.14 22.63 0.04
CA MET A 1 7.82 23.31 0.15
C MET A 1 6.76 22.32 -0.31
N LEU A 2 5.73 22.05 0.51
CA LEU A 2 4.63 21.16 0.10
C LEU A 2 3.84 21.83 -1.04
N ASP A 3 3.61 21.08 -2.11
CA ASP A 3 2.82 21.55 -3.26
C ASP A 3 1.33 21.27 -3.03
N PHE A 4 0.61 22.22 -2.45
CA PHE A 4 -0.82 22.11 -2.21
C PHE A 4 -1.68 22.20 -3.47
N THR A 5 -1.11 22.54 -4.64
CA THR A 5 -1.84 22.57 -5.91
C THR A 5 -2.40 21.19 -6.29
N ARG A 6 -1.73 20.12 -5.85
CA ARG A 6 -2.21 18.75 -6.01
C ARG A 6 -3.52 18.49 -5.28
N LEU A 7 -3.66 19.01 -4.06
CA LEU A 7 -4.89 18.89 -3.27
C LEU A 7 -6.05 19.64 -3.94
N ASP A 8 -5.79 20.83 -4.46
CA ASP A 8 -6.80 21.60 -5.22
C ASP A 8 -7.24 20.86 -6.48
N LYS A 9 -6.31 20.14 -7.15
CA LYS A 9 -6.64 19.29 -8.29
C LYS A 9 -7.56 18.13 -7.87
N VAL A 10 -7.27 17.44 -6.76
CA VAL A 10 -8.12 16.37 -6.21
C VAL A 10 -9.54 16.91 -5.95
N ARG A 11 -9.66 18.06 -5.27
CA ARG A 11 -10.95 18.70 -4.94
C ARG A 11 -11.77 19.05 -6.19
N ARG A 12 -11.11 19.51 -7.26
CA ARG A 12 -11.79 19.84 -8.52
C ARG A 12 -12.22 18.60 -9.30
N GLN A 13 -11.37 17.59 -9.36
CA GLN A 13 -11.59 16.38 -10.15
C GLN A 13 -12.46 15.34 -9.45
N ARG A 14 -12.47 15.34 -8.10
CA ARG A 14 -13.20 14.39 -7.26
C ARG A 14 -12.95 12.92 -7.67
N PRO A 15 -11.68 12.49 -7.79
CA PRO A 15 -11.36 11.18 -8.32
C PRO A 15 -12.01 10.08 -7.49
N LEU A 16 -12.41 8.99 -8.17
CA LEU A 16 -12.89 7.78 -7.52
C LEU A 16 -11.68 6.97 -7.04
N ILE A 17 -11.55 6.82 -5.73
CA ILE A 17 -10.47 6.07 -5.09
C ILE A 17 -11.00 4.74 -4.57
N HIS A 18 -10.59 3.66 -5.19
CA HIS A 18 -10.90 2.32 -4.70
C HIS A 18 -9.95 1.93 -3.57
N CYS A 19 -10.49 1.52 -2.42
CA CYS A 19 -9.73 1.11 -1.25
C CYS A 19 -10.09 -0.31 -0.85
N VAL A 20 -9.20 -1.27 -1.11
CA VAL A 20 -9.23 -2.59 -0.48
C VAL A 20 -8.54 -2.43 0.87
N SER A 21 -9.30 -2.02 1.89
CA SER A 21 -8.78 -1.62 3.21
C SER A 21 -8.80 -2.75 4.23
N ASN A 22 -8.04 -2.58 5.31
CA ASN A 22 -8.26 -3.40 6.50
C ASN A 22 -9.50 -2.89 7.26
N ILE A 23 -10.14 -3.77 8.03
CA ILE A 23 -11.39 -3.46 8.73
C ILE A 23 -11.20 -2.44 9.86
N VAL A 24 -9.98 -2.31 10.41
CA VAL A 24 -9.70 -1.42 11.53
C VAL A 24 -9.74 0.05 11.11
N THR A 25 -9.24 0.36 9.90
CA THR A 25 -9.09 1.74 9.42
C THR A 25 -9.99 2.07 8.23
N ALA A 26 -10.87 1.16 7.80
CA ALA A 26 -11.70 1.36 6.61
C ALA A 26 -12.54 2.65 6.68
N ASN A 27 -13.18 2.92 7.82
CA ASN A 27 -13.97 4.13 8.02
C ASN A 27 -13.11 5.40 7.98
N ASP A 28 -11.94 5.38 8.61
CA ASP A 28 -11.03 6.54 8.63
C ASP A 28 -10.47 6.83 7.23
N CYS A 29 -10.12 5.78 6.47
CA CYS A 29 -9.69 5.93 5.08
C CYS A 29 -10.77 6.55 4.21
N ALA A 30 -12.02 6.11 4.35
CA ALA A 30 -13.15 6.68 3.62
C ALA A 30 -13.37 8.15 3.99
N ASN A 31 -13.39 8.48 5.29
CA ASN A 31 -13.57 9.85 5.75
C ASN A 31 -12.42 10.77 5.33
N LEU A 32 -11.17 10.28 5.36
CA LEU A 32 -10.01 11.05 4.88
C LEU A 32 -10.13 11.34 3.38
N ALA A 33 -10.49 10.34 2.57
CA ALA A 33 -10.70 10.52 1.13
C ALA A 33 -11.77 11.58 0.84
N LEU A 34 -12.90 11.54 1.56
CA LEU A 34 -13.95 12.58 1.47
C LEU A 34 -13.45 13.95 1.90
N ALA A 35 -12.72 14.03 3.01
CA ALA A 35 -12.20 15.30 3.54
C ALA A 35 -11.22 16.00 2.58
N VAL A 36 -10.42 15.24 1.83
CA VAL A 36 -9.52 15.80 0.82
C VAL A 36 -10.22 16.09 -0.52
N GLY A 37 -11.49 15.73 -0.66
CA GLY A 37 -12.32 16.01 -1.83
C GLY A 37 -12.37 14.89 -2.87
N ALA A 38 -11.86 13.70 -2.55
CA ALA A 38 -11.98 12.50 -3.38
C ALA A 38 -13.30 11.75 -3.10
N SER A 39 -13.60 10.74 -3.91
CA SER A 39 -14.78 9.87 -3.78
C SER A 39 -14.32 8.47 -3.43
N PRO A 40 -14.45 7.99 -2.18
CA PRO A 40 -14.00 6.66 -1.80
C PRO A 40 -14.97 5.55 -2.25
N MET A 41 -14.43 4.43 -2.72
CA MET A 41 -15.12 3.17 -2.96
C MET A 41 -14.45 2.10 -2.09
N MET A 42 -15.20 1.51 -1.15
CA MET A 42 -14.67 0.56 -0.16
C MET A 42 -15.03 -0.90 -0.49
N ALA A 43 -15.04 -1.25 -1.77
CA ALA A 43 -15.37 -2.58 -2.25
C ALA A 43 -14.27 -3.58 -1.93
N GLN A 44 -14.65 -4.82 -1.54
CA GLN A 44 -13.71 -5.88 -1.18
C GLN A 44 -14.10 -7.26 -1.72
N ALA A 45 -15.32 -7.45 -2.25
CA ALA A 45 -15.73 -8.73 -2.80
C ALA A 45 -14.97 -9.03 -4.10
N PRO A 46 -14.27 -10.17 -4.22
CA PRO A 46 -13.50 -10.50 -5.43
C PRO A 46 -14.30 -10.43 -6.72
N GLU A 47 -15.59 -10.71 -6.66
CA GLU A 47 -16.52 -10.78 -7.79
C GLU A 47 -16.75 -9.41 -8.45
N GLU A 48 -16.54 -8.31 -7.73
CA GLU A 48 -16.74 -6.94 -8.27
C GLU A 48 -15.42 -6.23 -8.61
N MET A 49 -14.27 -6.79 -8.25
CA MET A 49 -12.96 -6.11 -8.35
C MET A 49 -12.62 -5.64 -9.75
N GLU A 50 -12.89 -6.47 -10.75
CA GLU A 50 -12.59 -6.11 -12.14
C GLU A 50 -13.40 -4.89 -12.60
N VAL A 51 -14.70 -4.89 -12.32
CA VAL A 51 -15.62 -3.81 -12.72
C VAL A 51 -15.27 -2.52 -11.99
N ILE A 52 -15.05 -2.59 -10.68
CA ILE A 52 -14.69 -1.41 -9.86
C ILE A 52 -13.33 -0.87 -10.26
N SER A 53 -12.36 -1.74 -10.50
CA SER A 53 -11.04 -1.32 -10.97
C SER A 53 -11.12 -0.60 -12.32
N ALA A 54 -12.01 -1.02 -13.21
CA ALA A 54 -12.17 -0.39 -14.53
C ALA A 54 -12.69 1.05 -14.48
N VAL A 55 -13.45 1.43 -13.44
CA VAL A 55 -14.04 2.77 -13.29
C VAL A 55 -13.32 3.66 -12.29
N SER A 56 -12.32 3.14 -11.58
CA SER A 56 -11.56 3.89 -10.57
C SER A 56 -10.45 4.72 -11.19
N ASP A 57 -10.14 5.86 -10.56
CA ASP A 57 -9.02 6.73 -10.94
C ASP A 57 -7.71 6.38 -10.22
N ALA A 58 -7.81 5.71 -9.07
CA ALA A 58 -6.68 5.16 -8.34
C ALA A 58 -7.15 4.06 -7.37
N THR A 59 -6.23 3.18 -6.98
CA THR A 59 -6.51 2.11 -6.01
C THR A 59 -5.48 2.08 -4.89
N VAL A 60 -5.96 1.81 -3.67
CA VAL A 60 -5.13 1.49 -2.51
C VAL A 60 -5.39 0.05 -2.09
N LEU A 61 -4.36 -0.78 -2.12
CA LEU A 61 -4.38 -2.16 -1.64
C LEU A 61 -3.68 -2.22 -0.29
N ASN A 62 -4.43 -2.49 0.79
CA ASN A 62 -3.88 -2.63 2.14
C ASN A 62 -4.06 -4.07 2.62
N SER A 63 -2.95 -4.76 2.91
CA SER A 63 -2.96 -6.17 3.31
C SER A 63 -3.20 -6.42 4.80
N GLY A 64 -3.55 -5.41 5.59
CA GLY A 64 -3.93 -5.59 6.99
C GLY A 64 -5.22 -6.39 7.16
N THR A 65 -5.41 -7.04 8.32
CA THR A 65 -6.52 -7.98 8.58
C THR A 65 -6.77 -8.96 7.41
N PRO A 66 -5.74 -9.76 7.03
CA PRO A 66 -5.76 -10.55 5.81
C PRO A 66 -6.54 -11.85 5.97
N ASP A 67 -7.19 -12.25 4.90
CA ASP A 67 -7.70 -13.59 4.63
C ASP A 67 -7.45 -13.97 3.17
N ALA A 68 -7.85 -15.17 2.76
CA ALA A 68 -7.61 -15.67 1.41
C ALA A 68 -8.41 -14.89 0.35
N GLU A 69 -9.65 -14.51 0.66
CA GLU A 69 -10.53 -13.77 -0.26
C GLU A 69 -10.03 -12.33 -0.47
N LYS A 70 -9.53 -11.70 0.57
CA LYS A 70 -8.90 -10.38 0.45
C LYS A 70 -7.69 -10.41 -0.48
N PHE A 71 -6.80 -11.39 -0.34
CA PHE A 71 -5.68 -11.52 -1.28
C PHE A 71 -6.13 -11.90 -2.69
N ARG A 72 -7.23 -12.65 -2.83
CA ARG A 72 -7.85 -12.89 -4.13
C ARG A 72 -8.35 -11.58 -4.75
N ALA A 73 -9.08 -10.76 -3.99
CA ALA A 73 -9.52 -9.43 -4.42
C ALA A 73 -8.34 -8.53 -4.83
N CYS A 74 -7.29 -8.46 -3.99
CA CYS A 74 -6.09 -7.68 -4.30
C CYS A 74 -5.42 -8.13 -5.62
N ARG A 75 -5.33 -9.43 -5.89
CA ARG A 75 -4.76 -9.94 -7.14
C ARG A 75 -5.59 -9.55 -8.36
N ILE A 76 -6.92 -9.71 -8.30
CA ILE A 76 -7.81 -9.31 -9.40
C ILE A 76 -7.66 -7.81 -9.65
N CYS A 77 -7.73 -7.00 -8.61
CA CYS A 77 -7.59 -5.55 -8.70
C CYS A 77 -6.24 -5.14 -9.30
N ALA A 78 -5.14 -5.75 -8.84
CA ALA A 78 -3.79 -5.46 -9.30
C ALA A 78 -3.59 -5.69 -10.81
N VAL A 79 -4.16 -6.77 -11.36
CA VAL A 79 -4.03 -7.09 -12.79
C VAL A 79 -5.03 -6.36 -13.67
N SER A 80 -6.17 -5.94 -13.11
CA SER A 80 -7.23 -5.22 -13.84
C SER A 80 -7.01 -3.71 -13.88
N ALA A 81 -6.29 -3.14 -12.90
CA ALA A 81 -6.06 -1.71 -12.80
C ALA A 81 -5.30 -1.16 -14.02
N ARG A 82 -5.81 -0.04 -14.57
CA ARG A 82 -5.16 0.74 -15.65
C ARG A 82 -4.83 2.17 -15.16
N HIS A 83 -4.79 2.35 -13.86
CA HIS A 83 -4.57 3.59 -13.13
C HIS A 83 -3.52 3.35 -12.03
N PRO A 84 -3.03 4.39 -11.34
CA PRO A 84 -2.06 4.23 -10.26
C PRO A 84 -2.58 3.35 -9.11
N VAL A 85 -1.72 2.44 -8.63
CA VAL A 85 -2.00 1.57 -7.48
C VAL A 85 -0.97 1.81 -6.40
N VAL A 86 -1.44 2.06 -5.19
CA VAL A 86 -0.61 2.09 -3.97
C VAL A 86 -0.76 0.74 -3.26
N LEU A 87 0.34 0.09 -2.93
CA LEU A 87 0.34 -1.10 -2.09
C LEU A 87 0.90 -0.77 -0.69
N ASP A 88 0.12 -1.10 0.33
CA ASP A 88 0.48 -1.00 1.75
C ASP A 88 0.47 -2.41 2.36
N PRO A 89 1.62 -3.12 2.40
CA PRO A 89 1.71 -4.51 2.82
C PRO A 89 1.80 -4.65 4.34
N VAL A 90 0.82 -4.10 5.06
CA VAL A 90 0.76 -4.05 6.53
C VAL A 90 1.10 -5.39 7.17
N GLY A 91 2.14 -5.39 8.01
CA GLY A 91 2.58 -6.55 8.77
C GLY A 91 3.06 -7.71 7.91
N VAL A 92 3.67 -7.43 6.76
CA VAL A 92 4.13 -8.46 5.80
C VAL A 92 5.10 -9.46 6.41
N GLY A 93 5.90 -9.05 7.40
CA GLY A 93 6.84 -9.91 8.13
C GLY A 93 6.22 -10.73 9.27
N ALA A 94 4.95 -10.51 9.62
CA ALA A 94 4.30 -11.15 10.76
C ALA A 94 4.11 -12.68 10.62
N SER A 95 4.09 -13.21 9.39
CA SER A 95 4.04 -14.66 9.17
C SER A 95 4.57 -15.03 7.78
N PRO A 96 5.11 -16.27 7.61
CA PRO A 96 5.53 -16.77 6.29
C PRO A 96 4.40 -16.79 5.27
N TRP A 97 3.15 -17.07 5.69
CA TRP A 97 2.00 -17.07 4.82
C TRP A 97 1.73 -15.67 4.27
N ARG A 98 1.69 -14.64 5.13
CA ARG A 98 1.46 -13.24 4.70
C ARG A 98 2.57 -12.75 3.78
N LEU A 99 3.83 -13.03 4.13
CA LEU A 99 4.97 -12.70 3.28
C LEU A 99 4.86 -13.35 1.89
N GLY A 100 4.49 -14.64 1.85
CA GLY A 100 4.27 -15.37 0.59
C GLY A 100 3.16 -14.75 -0.25
N GLN A 101 2.02 -14.37 0.37
CA GLN A 101 0.91 -13.73 -0.35
C GLN A 101 1.30 -12.37 -0.94
N VAL A 102 2.00 -11.53 -0.16
CA VAL A 102 2.45 -10.20 -0.64
C VAL A 102 3.50 -10.34 -1.73
N ARG A 103 4.45 -11.27 -1.60
CA ARG A 103 5.45 -11.53 -2.66
C ARG A 103 4.77 -11.99 -3.95
N ALA A 104 3.84 -12.95 -3.87
CA ALA A 104 3.07 -13.40 -5.02
C ALA A 104 2.24 -12.26 -5.67
N LEU A 105 1.72 -11.34 -4.87
CA LEU A 105 1.05 -10.14 -5.39
C LEU A 105 2.02 -9.22 -6.13
N LEU A 106 3.19 -8.93 -5.55
CA LEU A 106 4.24 -8.10 -6.17
C LEU A 106 4.89 -8.73 -7.42
N ASP A 107 4.78 -10.04 -7.58
CA ASP A 107 5.24 -10.73 -8.80
C ASP A 107 4.25 -10.61 -9.96
N LEU A 108 2.98 -10.25 -9.68
CA LEU A 108 1.93 -10.04 -10.69
C LEU A 108 1.93 -8.62 -11.27
N PHE A 109 2.34 -7.62 -10.49
CA PHE A 109 2.32 -6.22 -10.92
C PHE A 109 3.35 -5.38 -10.16
N THR A 110 3.66 -4.22 -10.71
CA THR A 110 4.48 -3.21 -10.06
C THR A 110 3.58 -2.08 -9.57
N PRO A 111 3.42 -1.86 -8.24
CA PRO A 111 2.64 -0.74 -7.74
C PRO A 111 3.30 0.59 -8.12
N SER A 112 2.51 1.65 -8.26
CA SER A 112 3.04 3.00 -8.48
C SER A 112 3.78 3.52 -7.24
N ILE A 113 3.29 3.14 -6.06
CA ILE A 113 3.92 3.43 -4.77
C ILE A 113 3.81 2.18 -3.89
N LEU A 114 4.92 1.79 -3.28
CA LEU A 114 4.97 0.80 -2.21
C LEU A 114 5.19 1.55 -0.89
N ARG A 115 4.14 1.61 -0.04
CA ARG A 115 4.20 2.24 1.26
C ARG A 115 4.54 1.19 2.31
N VAL A 116 5.65 1.36 3.02
CA VAL A 116 6.14 0.41 4.02
C VAL A 116 6.74 1.13 5.23
N ASN A 117 6.76 0.49 6.38
CA ASN A 117 7.68 0.84 7.46
C ASN A 117 9.03 0.10 7.29
N LEU A 118 9.98 0.37 8.18
CA LEU A 118 11.33 -0.23 8.08
C LEU A 118 11.31 -1.78 8.23
N GLY A 119 10.48 -2.31 9.13
CA GLY A 119 10.34 -3.74 9.35
C GLY A 119 9.76 -4.44 8.11
N GLU A 120 8.69 -3.87 7.56
CA GLU A 120 8.06 -4.37 6.33
C GLU A 120 9.03 -4.35 5.14
N ALA A 121 9.81 -3.27 5.00
CA ALA A 121 10.81 -3.16 3.95
C ALA A 121 11.89 -4.26 4.07
N ARG A 122 12.40 -4.50 5.28
CA ARG A 122 13.38 -5.56 5.56
C ARG A 122 12.81 -6.95 5.28
N ALA A 123 11.58 -7.23 5.70
CA ALA A 123 10.90 -8.50 5.43
C ALA A 123 10.77 -8.77 3.93
N LEU A 124 10.42 -7.76 3.13
CA LEU A 124 10.33 -7.88 1.68
C LEU A 124 11.70 -8.10 1.02
N LEU A 125 12.76 -7.51 1.57
CA LEU A 125 14.14 -7.70 1.11
C LEU A 125 14.72 -9.07 1.52
N GLY A 126 14.09 -9.78 2.44
CA GLY A 126 14.60 -11.07 2.98
C GLY A 126 15.71 -10.90 3.99
N SER A 127 15.85 -9.70 4.59
CA SER A 127 16.76 -9.48 5.71
C SER A 127 16.13 -10.04 6.97
N ASP A 128 16.85 -10.89 7.72
CA ASP A 128 16.37 -11.51 8.96
C ASP A 128 16.11 -10.46 10.05
N GLY A 129 14.90 -10.00 10.12
CA GLY A 129 14.35 -9.20 11.21
C GLY A 129 12.98 -9.72 11.55
N GLN A 130 12.83 -10.42 12.66
CA GLN A 130 11.50 -10.78 13.17
C GLN A 130 10.74 -9.47 13.49
N GLU A 131 9.69 -9.22 12.72
CA GLU A 131 8.73 -8.17 13.09
C GLU A 131 7.97 -8.60 14.34
N GLN A 132 8.07 -7.80 15.39
CA GLN A 132 7.15 -7.87 16.52
C GLN A 132 6.08 -6.77 16.34
N GLY A 133 5.00 -7.11 15.63
CA GLY A 133 3.90 -6.16 15.40
C GLY A 133 4.17 -5.14 14.28
N VAL A 134 3.51 -3.99 14.39
CA VAL A 134 3.57 -2.90 13.38
C VAL A 134 4.82 -2.03 13.52
N ASP A 135 5.49 -2.08 14.69
CA ASP A 135 6.64 -1.25 15.03
C ASP A 135 7.96 -2.01 14.89
N SER A 136 8.95 -1.37 14.31
CA SER A 136 10.31 -1.90 14.20
C SER A 136 11.06 -1.71 15.53
N PRO A 137 11.58 -2.76 16.18
CA PRO A 137 12.08 -2.68 17.55
C PRO A 137 13.43 -1.97 17.73
N LEU A 138 14.13 -1.57 16.68
CA LEU A 138 15.45 -0.93 16.79
C LEU A 138 15.47 0.43 16.08
N PRO A 139 15.98 1.50 16.76
CA PRO A 139 16.24 2.77 16.12
C PRO A 139 17.33 2.58 15.05
N ALA A 140 16.96 2.70 13.79
CA ALA A 140 17.90 2.71 12.68
C ALA A 140 18.27 4.15 12.34
N SER A 141 19.55 4.36 11.92
CA SER A 141 19.96 5.68 11.45
C SER A 141 19.17 6.08 10.19
N ARG A 142 19.13 7.38 9.92
CA ARG A 142 18.49 7.92 8.70
C ARG A 142 19.10 7.31 7.43
N GLU A 143 20.42 7.16 7.42
CA GLU A 143 21.15 6.56 6.29
C GLU A 143 20.74 5.10 6.07
N ALA A 144 20.70 4.29 7.13
CA ALA A 144 20.27 2.88 7.03
C ALA A 144 18.82 2.74 6.56
N ARG A 145 17.94 3.64 6.98
CA ARG A 145 16.55 3.69 6.51
C ARG A 145 16.49 4.06 5.02
N ARG A 146 17.26 5.08 4.61
CA ARG A 146 17.35 5.50 3.21
C ARG A 146 17.87 4.38 2.32
N ASP A 147 18.96 3.72 2.73
CA ASP A 147 19.57 2.66 1.94
C ASP A 147 18.62 1.46 1.81
N THR A 148 17.88 1.11 2.86
CA THR A 148 16.82 0.09 2.81
C THR A 148 15.72 0.47 1.82
N ALA A 149 15.23 1.71 1.86
CA ALA A 149 14.20 2.19 0.93
C ALA A 149 14.68 2.17 -0.52
N MET A 150 15.91 2.63 -0.77
CA MET A 150 16.52 2.63 -2.10
C MET A 150 16.75 1.22 -2.65
N ASP A 151 17.20 0.27 -1.82
CA ASP A 151 17.38 -1.13 -2.24
C ASP A 151 16.02 -1.75 -2.62
N LEU A 152 15.00 -1.54 -1.80
CA LEU A 152 13.65 -2.02 -2.09
C LEU A 152 13.09 -1.39 -3.37
N ALA A 153 13.25 -0.07 -3.55
CA ALA A 153 12.81 0.63 -4.76
C ALA A 153 13.47 0.08 -6.03
N ARG A 154 14.80 -0.14 -5.99
CA ARG A 154 15.55 -0.73 -7.12
C ARG A 154 15.10 -2.15 -7.43
N ARG A 155 14.96 -3.01 -6.41
CA ARG A 155 14.58 -4.42 -6.61
C ARG A 155 13.16 -4.58 -7.12
N ARG A 156 12.25 -3.67 -6.76
CA ARG A 156 10.83 -3.73 -7.15
C ARG A 156 10.47 -2.82 -8.33
N GLY A 157 11.38 -1.93 -8.74
CA GLY A 157 11.13 -1.00 -9.85
C GLY A 157 10.00 0.00 -9.56
N THR A 158 9.82 0.40 -8.29
CA THR A 158 8.69 1.22 -7.83
C THR A 158 9.16 2.36 -6.92
N ALA A 159 8.37 3.42 -6.80
CA ALA A 159 8.58 4.42 -5.76
C ALA A 159 8.27 3.80 -4.38
N VAL A 160 9.14 4.04 -3.40
CA VAL A 160 8.96 3.56 -2.02
C VAL A 160 8.72 4.76 -1.11
N LEU A 161 7.61 4.73 -0.37
CA LEU A 161 7.36 5.60 0.77
C LEU A 161 7.68 4.82 2.05
N LEU A 162 8.83 5.10 2.65
CA LEU A 162 9.23 4.50 3.92
C LEU A 162 8.74 5.37 5.07
N SER A 163 7.65 4.95 5.72
CA SER A 163 7.07 5.67 6.85
C SER A 163 7.86 5.46 8.15
N GLY A 164 7.80 6.47 9.05
CA GLY A 164 8.45 6.42 10.36
C GLY A 164 8.48 7.79 11.04
N PRO A 165 9.38 8.01 12.01
CA PRO A 165 9.52 9.33 12.65
C PRO A 165 9.82 10.46 11.65
N GLU A 166 10.49 10.13 10.57
CA GLU A 166 10.68 10.95 9.37
C GLU A 166 10.35 10.05 8.18
N ASP A 167 9.41 10.48 7.33
CA ASP A 167 9.07 9.75 6.11
C ASP A 167 10.14 10.00 5.03
N LEU A 168 10.49 8.94 4.29
CA LEU A 168 11.45 8.97 3.17
C LEU A 168 10.75 8.52 1.87
N ILE A 169 10.97 9.27 0.80
CA ILE A 169 10.46 8.98 -0.55
C ILE A 169 11.63 8.91 -1.53
#